data_49a2e527bdc31f3a1cc6b9fae1568082
#
_entry.id   49a2e527bdc31f3a1cc6b9fae1568082
#
_cell.length_a   1.000
_cell.length_b   1.000
_cell.length_c   1.000
_cell.angle_alpha   90.00
_cell.angle_beta   90.00
_cell.angle_gamma   90.00
#
_symmetry.space_group_name_H-M   'P 1'
#
loop_
_entity.id
_entity.type
_entity.pdbx_description
1 polymer ?
#
loop_
_entity_poly.entity_id
_entity_poly.type
_entity_poly.pdbx_seq_one_letter_code
_entity_poly.pdbx_strand_id
1 'polypeptide(L)'
;MKDKQSGSDKVNNLKNYHTKQKSQIRDIFINHPNDNFTVDKLMILLTKNKTPVSKATLYRNLEFMIDNGEIMKYNIDKNCSCYQYKTCDNSNHIHFKCQNCGAILHIENPIVKQMDVKIEQEYGVVVDSTKIILYGMCAKCKGEKTL
;
A
#
# COMPACT_ATOMS: atom_id res chain seq x y z
N MET A 1 51.11 -14.38 13.03
CA MET A 1 49.93 -13.62 13.54
C MET A 1 49.37 -12.81 12.40
N LYS A 2 48.37 -13.32 11.74
CA LYS A 2 47.60 -12.58 10.70
C LYS A 2 46.11 -12.89 10.81
N ASP A 3 45.35 -11.86 11.07
CA ASP A 3 44.04 -11.50 10.58
C ASP A 3 42.83 -12.38 10.92
N LYS A 4 42.23 -12.08 12.05
CA LYS A 4 40.80 -12.34 12.33
C LYS A 4 40.03 -11.00 12.50
N GLN A 5 40.07 -10.15 11.49
CA GLN A 5 39.34 -8.87 11.54
C GLN A 5 38.36 -8.60 10.39
N SER A 6 38.12 -9.56 9.49
CA SER A 6 37.27 -9.31 8.30
C SER A 6 35.82 -9.76 8.43
N GLY A 7 35.43 -10.43 9.51
CA GLY A 7 34.07 -10.98 9.66
C GLY A 7 33.05 -10.01 10.30
N SER A 8 33.50 -9.18 11.24
CA SER A 8 32.61 -8.28 11.99
C SER A 8 32.14 -7.07 11.16
N ASP A 9 33.01 -6.55 10.31
CA ASP A 9 32.68 -5.36 9.49
C ASP A 9 31.68 -5.67 8.37
N LYS A 10 31.77 -6.87 7.77
CA LYS A 10 30.80 -7.33 6.77
C LYS A 10 29.41 -7.57 7.37
N VAL A 11 29.34 -8.16 8.55
CA VAL A 11 28.07 -8.43 9.26
C VAL A 11 27.41 -7.14 9.71
N ASN A 12 28.19 -6.17 10.20
CA ASN A 12 27.67 -4.85 10.58
C ASN A 12 27.19 -4.04 9.36
N ASN A 13 27.90 -4.14 8.25
CA ASN A 13 27.49 -3.45 7.02
C ASN A 13 26.21 -4.03 6.41
N LEU A 14 26.03 -5.35 6.45
CA LEU A 14 24.80 -6.02 6.03
C LEU A 14 23.62 -5.69 6.95
N LYS A 15 23.80 -5.66 8.27
CA LYS A 15 22.76 -5.24 9.22
C LYS A 15 22.33 -3.79 8.98
N ASN A 16 23.27 -2.88 8.79
CA ASN A 16 23.00 -1.48 8.49
C ASN A 16 22.26 -1.30 7.15
N TYR A 17 22.60 -2.09 6.14
CA TYR A 17 21.96 -2.07 4.84
C TYR A 17 20.50 -2.54 4.92
N HIS A 18 20.21 -3.65 5.61
CA HIS A 18 18.86 -4.14 5.83
C HIS A 18 18.02 -3.15 6.65
N THR A 19 18.60 -2.50 7.65
CA THR A 19 17.91 -1.49 8.46
C THR A 19 17.56 -0.28 7.60
N LYS A 20 18.47 0.16 6.73
CA LYS A 20 18.23 1.26 5.81
C LYS A 20 17.13 0.96 4.80
N GLN A 21 17.13 -0.23 4.20
CA GLN A 21 16.06 -0.65 3.28
C GLN A 21 14.70 -0.65 3.96
N LYS A 22 14.62 -1.19 5.18
CA LYS A 22 13.38 -1.23 5.97
C LYS A 22 12.88 0.17 6.30
N SER A 23 13.76 1.09 6.71
CA SER A 23 13.41 2.49 6.95
C SER A 23 12.88 3.17 5.68
N GLN A 24 13.55 3.00 4.54
CA GLN A 24 13.14 3.61 3.28
C GLN A 24 11.77 3.13 2.78
N ILE A 25 11.47 1.84 2.94
CA ILE A 25 10.14 1.31 2.61
C ILE A 25 9.08 1.95 3.51
N ARG A 26 9.33 2.04 4.82
CA ARG A 26 8.42 2.65 5.78
C ARG A 26 8.19 4.13 5.50
N ASP A 27 9.25 4.88 5.17
CA ASP A 27 9.21 6.32 4.90
C ASP A 27 8.31 6.65 3.70
N ILE A 28 8.26 5.77 2.69
CA ILE A 28 7.32 5.95 1.56
C ILE A 28 5.88 6.01 2.06
N PHE A 29 5.49 5.11 2.94
CA PHE A 29 4.12 5.07 3.47
C PHE A 29 3.83 6.22 4.43
N ILE A 30 4.78 6.58 5.30
CA ILE A 30 4.62 7.68 6.26
C ILE A 30 4.47 9.02 5.53
N ASN A 31 5.25 9.24 4.46
CA ASN A 31 5.21 10.47 3.69
C ASN A 31 4.00 10.57 2.74
N HIS A 32 3.33 9.45 2.49
CA HIS A 32 2.18 9.35 1.59
C HIS A 32 1.06 8.51 2.22
N PRO A 33 0.50 8.96 3.37
CA PRO A 33 -0.43 8.16 4.18
C PRO A 33 -1.75 7.84 3.49
N ASN A 34 -2.15 8.68 2.53
CA ASN A 34 -3.40 8.51 1.78
C ASN A 34 -3.21 7.81 0.43
N ASP A 35 -1.96 7.51 0.05
CA ASP A 35 -1.68 6.89 -1.23
C ASP A 35 -1.74 5.36 -1.17
N ASN A 36 -2.13 4.77 -2.30
CA ASN A 36 -2.07 3.33 -2.53
C ASN A 36 -0.83 2.97 -3.33
N PHE A 37 -0.20 1.90 -2.90
CA PHE A 37 0.99 1.40 -3.55
C PHE A 37 0.82 -0.06 -3.99
N THR A 38 1.03 -0.33 -5.26
CA THR A 38 1.31 -1.69 -5.73
C THR A 38 2.78 -2.03 -5.51
N VAL A 39 3.13 -3.30 -5.54
CA VAL A 39 4.53 -3.73 -5.43
C VAL A 39 5.39 -3.09 -6.53
N ASP A 40 4.89 -3.03 -7.76
CA ASP A 40 5.62 -2.44 -8.88
C ASP A 40 5.85 -0.95 -8.70
N LYS A 41 4.85 -0.20 -8.19
CA LYS A 41 5.00 1.22 -7.85
C LYS A 41 6.04 1.43 -6.76
N LEU A 42 6.04 0.60 -5.72
CA LEU A 42 7.05 0.64 -4.65
C LEU A 42 8.44 0.36 -5.17
N MET A 43 8.62 -0.63 -6.04
CA MET A 43 9.91 -0.96 -6.67
C MET A 43 10.46 0.23 -7.46
N ILE A 44 9.61 0.92 -8.24
CA ILE A 44 10.00 2.12 -8.98
C ILE A 44 10.44 3.24 -8.05
N LEU A 45 9.70 3.51 -6.99
CA LEU A 45 10.01 4.55 -6.01
C LEU A 45 11.32 4.28 -5.28
N LEU A 46 11.54 3.03 -4.83
CA LEU A 46 12.76 2.61 -4.15
C LEU A 46 13.98 2.74 -5.07
N THR A 47 13.83 2.41 -6.34
CA THR A 47 14.90 2.59 -7.33
C THR A 47 15.22 4.07 -7.55
N LYS A 48 14.20 4.94 -7.66
CA LYS A 48 14.38 6.39 -7.76
C LYS A 48 15.07 6.98 -6.53
N ASN A 49 14.76 6.45 -5.34
CA ASN A 49 15.36 6.88 -4.08
C ASN A 49 16.77 6.28 -3.84
N LYS A 50 17.37 5.66 -4.86
CA LYS A 50 18.69 5.02 -4.78
C LYS A 50 18.80 3.95 -3.69
N THR A 51 17.69 3.30 -3.37
CA THR A 51 17.62 2.19 -2.41
C THR A 51 16.90 1.01 -3.04
N PRO A 52 17.46 0.42 -4.11
CA PRO A 52 16.83 -0.71 -4.76
C PRO A 52 16.78 -1.91 -3.81
N VAL A 53 15.67 -2.64 -3.84
CA VAL A 53 15.48 -3.87 -3.07
C VAL A 53 15.03 -4.98 -4.01
N SER A 54 15.29 -6.23 -3.66
CA SER A 54 14.69 -7.35 -4.38
C SER A 54 13.19 -7.45 -4.09
N LYS A 55 12.43 -7.99 -5.03
CA LYS A 55 10.99 -8.20 -4.87
C LYS A 55 10.66 -9.05 -3.62
N ALA A 56 11.48 -10.08 -3.37
CA ALA A 56 11.35 -10.91 -2.17
C ALA A 56 11.62 -10.14 -0.87
N THR A 57 12.60 -9.24 -0.86
CA THR A 57 12.87 -8.37 0.29
C THR A 57 11.73 -7.40 0.52
N LEU A 58 11.16 -6.81 -0.53
CA LEU A 58 10.01 -5.93 -0.42
C LEU A 58 8.81 -6.66 0.18
N TYR A 59 8.44 -7.84 -0.33
CA TYR A 59 7.33 -8.62 0.21
C TYR A 59 7.51 -8.94 1.69
N ARG A 60 8.70 -9.39 2.12
CA ARG A 60 8.98 -9.66 3.54
C ARG A 60 8.79 -8.43 4.44
N ASN A 61 9.22 -7.26 3.96
CA ASN A 61 9.02 -6.02 4.72
C ASN A 61 7.55 -5.61 4.77
N LEU A 62 6.82 -5.76 3.67
CA LEU A 62 5.39 -5.47 3.64
C LEU A 62 4.61 -6.40 4.58
N GLU A 63 4.88 -7.71 4.57
CA GLU A 63 4.27 -8.65 5.51
C GLU A 63 4.56 -8.28 6.97
N PHE A 64 5.82 -7.96 7.28
CA PHE A 64 6.19 -7.50 8.62
C PHE A 64 5.42 -6.23 9.04
N MET A 65 5.25 -5.27 8.14
CA MET A 65 4.51 -4.03 8.41
C MET A 65 3.00 -4.29 8.57
N ILE A 66 2.43 -5.27 7.85
CA ILE A 66 1.04 -5.70 8.02
C ILE A 66 0.84 -6.34 9.38
N ASP A 67 1.72 -7.27 9.77
CA ASP A 67 1.66 -7.98 11.05
C ASP A 67 1.78 -7.03 12.24
N ASN A 68 2.57 -5.96 12.09
CA ASN A 68 2.69 -4.90 13.09
C ASN A 68 1.55 -3.86 13.01
N GLY A 69 0.61 -3.99 12.09
CA GLY A 69 -0.50 -3.06 11.94
C GLY A 69 -0.12 -1.67 11.43
N GLU A 70 1.04 -1.54 10.78
CA GLU A 70 1.52 -0.26 10.22
C GLU A 70 0.87 0.07 8.88
N ILE A 71 0.62 -0.95 8.06
CA ILE A 71 -0.02 -0.84 6.75
C ILE A 71 -1.18 -1.83 6.61
N MET A 72 -2.04 -1.57 5.67
CA MET A 72 -3.13 -2.47 5.27
C MET A 72 -2.90 -2.97 3.85
N LYS A 73 -3.28 -4.23 3.61
CA LYS A 73 -3.25 -4.85 2.30
C LYS A 73 -4.68 -5.01 1.78
N TYR A 74 -4.90 -4.58 0.56
CA TYR A 74 -6.15 -4.75 -0.16
C TYR A 74 -5.92 -5.63 -1.38
N ASN A 75 -6.65 -6.72 -1.50
CA ASN A 75 -6.64 -7.55 -2.70
C ASN A 75 -7.69 -7.01 -3.66
N ILE A 76 -7.24 -6.40 -4.74
CA ILE A 76 -8.10 -5.78 -5.74
C ILE A 76 -8.59 -6.82 -6.75
N ASP A 77 -7.73 -7.75 -7.12
CA ASP A 77 -8.07 -8.95 -7.88
C ASP A 77 -7.06 -10.07 -7.60
N LYS A 78 -7.19 -11.19 -8.31
CA LYS A 78 -6.32 -12.38 -8.11
C LYS A 78 -4.83 -12.08 -8.24
N ASN A 79 -4.46 -11.04 -8.98
CA ASN A 79 -3.06 -10.74 -9.32
C ASN A 79 -2.61 -9.35 -8.87
N CYS A 80 -3.48 -8.55 -8.25
CA CYS A 80 -3.18 -7.18 -7.85
C CYS A 80 -3.53 -6.94 -6.39
N SER A 81 -2.52 -6.65 -5.59
CA SER A 81 -2.67 -6.18 -4.21
C SER A 81 -2.17 -4.75 -4.10
N CYS A 82 -2.85 -3.95 -3.31
CA CYS A 82 -2.45 -2.62 -2.92
C CYS A 82 -2.16 -2.54 -1.44
N TYR A 83 -1.22 -1.69 -1.10
CA TYR A 83 -0.77 -1.44 0.26
C TYR A 83 -0.95 0.03 0.58
N GLN A 84 -1.43 0.33 1.76
CA GLN A 84 -1.66 1.69 2.26
C GLN A 84 -1.23 1.81 3.71
N TYR A 85 -0.75 3.01 4.10
CA TYR A 85 -0.48 3.30 5.49
C TYR A 85 -1.76 3.24 6.32
N LYS A 86 -1.69 2.59 7.48
CA LYS A 86 -2.83 2.50 8.38
C LYS A 86 -2.93 3.79 9.19
N THR A 87 -3.73 4.73 8.74
CA THR A 87 -4.15 5.87 9.55
C THR A 87 -5.34 5.48 10.43
N CYS A 88 -5.55 6.16 11.56
CA CYS A 88 -6.65 5.87 12.48
C CYS A 88 -8.04 5.98 11.84
N ASP A 89 -8.14 6.56 10.66
CA ASP A 89 -9.39 6.91 9.97
C ASP A 89 -9.63 6.13 8.67
N ASN A 90 -8.90 5.03 8.44
CA ASN A 90 -9.03 4.23 7.20
C ASN A 90 -10.37 3.49 7.04
N SER A 91 -11.31 3.66 7.98
CA SER A 91 -12.61 2.97 7.96
C SER A 91 -13.65 3.58 7.01
N ASN A 92 -13.37 4.72 6.36
CA ASN A 92 -14.39 5.51 5.69
C ASN A 92 -14.14 5.75 4.19
N HIS A 93 -13.31 4.96 3.56
CA HIS A 93 -13.07 5.07 2.12
C HIS A 93 -13.27 3.73 1.42
N ILE A 94 -13.67 3.81 0.18
CA ILE A 94 -13.77 2.67 -0.73
C ILE A 94 -12.74 2.82 -1.85
N HIS A 95 -12.36 1.70 -2.43
CA HIS A 95 -11.46 1.68 -3.57
C HIS A 95 -12.26 1.64 -4.87
N PHE A 96 -11.73 2.34 -5.88
CA PHE A 96 -12.22 2.25 -7.25
C PHE A 96 -11.10 1.77 -8.14
N LYS A 97 -11.39 0.80 -9.01
CA LYS A 97 -10.45 0.33 -10.03
C LYS A 97 -11.01 0.60 -11.43
N CYS A 98 -10.23 1.31 -12.22
CA CYS A 98 -10.55 1.49 -13.64
C CYS A 98 -10.35 0.19 -14.40
N GLN A 99 -11.38 -0.29 -15.08
CA GLN A 99 -11.33 -1.51 -15.89
C GLN A 99 -10.48 -1.37 -17.15
N ASN A 100 -10.28 -0.14 -17.63
CA ASN A 100 -9.52 0.12 -18.85
C ASN A 100 -8.01 0.29 -18.59
N CYS A 101 -7.62 1.19 -17.68
CA CYS A 101 -6.20 1.49 -17.43
C CYS A 101 -5.66 0.89 -16.13
N GLY A 102 -6.50 0.23 -15.32
CA GLY A 102 -6.10 -0.35 -14.05
C GLY A 102 -5.81 0.65 -12.92
N ALA A 103 -6.01 1.96 -13.16
CA ALA A 103 -5.79 2.98 -12.14
C ALA A 103 -6.68 2.74 -10.92
N ILE A 104 -6.10 2.92 -9.74
CA ILE A 104 -6.77 2.75 -8.47
C ILE A 104 -6.93 4.13 -7.84
N LEU A 105 -8.17 4.44 -7.44
CA LEU A 105 -8.53 5.68 -6.77
C LEU A 105 -9.11 5.37 -5.40
N HIS A 106 -8.85 6.26 -4.45
CA HIS A 106 -9.55 6.31 -3.17
C HIS A 106 -10.74 7.23 -3.30
N ILE A 107 -11.88 6.76 -2.83
CA ILE A 107 -13.09 7.57 -2.72
C ILE A 107 -13.35 7.77 -1.23
N GLU A 108 -13.00 8.94 -0.74
CA GLU A 108 -13.32 9.43 0.59
C GLU A 108 -14.53 10.36 0.47
N ASN A 109 -15.68 9.89 0.91
CA ASN A 109 -16.88 10.71 0.84
C ASN A 109 -17.81 10.35 2.02
N PRO A 110 -18.50 11.34 2.62
CA PRO A 110 -19.55 11.10 3.61
C PRO A 110 -20.63 10.11 3.15
N ILE A 111 -20.85 9.98 1.83
CA ILE A 111 -21.77 9.01 1.22
C ILE A 111 -21.40 7.57 1.61
N VAL A 112 -20.10 7.26 1.73
CA VAL A 112 -19.64 5.91 2.12
C VAL A 112 -20.14 5.56 3.53
N LYS A 113 -19.99 6.48 4.48
CA LYS A 113 -20.52 6.31 5.85
C LYS A 113 -22.04 6.13 5.87
N GLN A 114 -22.76 6.92 5.09
CA GLN A 114 -24.21 6.84 4.99
C GLN A 114 -24.67 5.53 4.34
N MET A 115 -23.90 5.01 3.39
CA MET A 115 -24.18 3.75 2.73
C MET A 115 -24.12 2.58 3.72
N ASP A 116 -23.07 2.50 4.52
CA ASP A 116 -22.90 1.44 5.53
C ASP A 116 -24.07 1.44 6.52
N VAL A 117 -24.42 2.62 7.07
CA VAL A 117 -25.53 2.77 8.00
C VAL A 117 -26.87 2.39 7.38
N LYS A 118 -27.14 2.79 6.14
CA LYS A 118 -28.39 2.47 5.45
C LYS A 118 -28.52 0.97 5.17
N ILE A 119 -27.44 0.34 4.71
CA ILE A 119 -27.42 -1.10 4.46
C ILE A 119 -27.68 -1.88 5.75
N GLU A 120 -27.06 -1.47 6.84
CA GLU A 120 -27.30 -2.09 8.15
C GLU A 120 -28.74 -1.93 8.61
N GLN A 121 -29.32 -0.72 8.48
CA GLN A 121 -30.70 -0.45 8.87
C GLN A 121 -31.74 -1.19 8.01
N GLU A 122 -31.52 -1.27 6.70
CA GLU A 122 -32.49 -1.87 5.77
C GLU A 122 -32.39 -3.39 5.68
N TYR A 123 -31.18 -3.92 5.79
CA TYR A 123 -30.89 -5.34 5.54
C TYR A 123 -30.37 -6.11 6.76
N GLY A 124 -30.06 -5.43 7.86
CA GLY A 124 -29.54 -6.05 9.08
C GLY A 124 -28.13 -6.65 8.92
N VAL A 125 -27.34 -6.18 7.96
CA VAL A 125 -26.00 -6.67 7.67
C VAL A 125 -24.95 -5.61 7.98
N VAL A 126 -23.84 -6.01 8.55
CA VAL A 126 -22.70 -5.12 8.80
C VAL A 126 -21.75 -5.19 7.61
N VAL A 127 -21.48 -4.04 6.99
CA VAL A 127 -20.61 -3.93 5.81
C VAL A 127 -19.19 -3.59 6.25
N ASP A 128 -18.21 -4.35 5.75
CA ASP A 128 -16.79 -4.00 5.87
C ASP A 128 -16.40 -3.12 4.67
N SER A 129 -16.54 -1.79 4.82
CA SER A 129 -16.25 -0.84 3.75
C SER A 129 -14.79 -0.88 3.29
N THR A 130 -13.86 -1.38 4.12
CA THR A 130 -12.45 -1.53 3.76
C THR A 130 -12.23 -2.55 2.64
N LYS A 131 -13.19 -3.44 2.41
CA LYS A 131 -13.15 -4.48 1.37
C LYS A 131 -13.98 -4.15 0.14
N ILE A 132 -14.66 -3.00 0.12
CA ILE A 132 -15.46 -2.58 -1.03
C ILE A 132 -14.55 -2.07 -2.13
N ILE A 133 -14.71 -2.64 -3.31
CA ILE A 133 -14.03 -2.19 -4.53
C ILE A 133 -15.09 -1.91 -5.59
N LEU A 134 -15.11 -0.69 -6.09
CA LEU A 134 -15.93 -0.31 -7.22
C LEU A 134 -15.13 -0.46 -8.52
N TYR A 135 -15.77 -0.98 -9.53
CA TYR A 135 -15.21 -1.13 -10.88
C TYR A 135 -15.94 -0.21 -11.84
N GLY A 136 -15.21 0.40 -12.74
CA GLY A 136 -15.77 1.30 -13.74
C GLY A 136 -14.70 1.91 -14.62
N MET A 137 -14.95 3.10 -15.14
CA MET A 137 -14.03 3.83 -16.02
C MET A 137 -13.63 5.15 -15.38
N CYS A 138 -12.33 5.44 -15.28
CA CYS A 138 -11.84 6.71 -14.73
C CYS A 138 -12.04 7.86 -15.74
N ALA A 139 -11.98 9.09 -15.26
CA ALA A 139 -12.19 10.29 -16.08
C ALA A 139 -11.29 10.34 -17.34
N LYS A 140 -10.03 9.95 -17.20
CA LYS A 140 -9.10 9.89 -18.34
C LYS A 140 -9.54 8.91 -19.42
N CYS A 141 -10.06 7.74 -19.00
CA CYS A 141 -10.50 6.70 -19.94
C CYS A 141 -11.86 6.99 -20.55
N LYS A 142 -12.70 7.78 -19.89
CA LYS A 142 -13.96 8.29 -20.45
C LYS A 142 -13.75 9.38 -21.49
N GLY A 143 -12.54 9.93 -21.61
CA GLY A 143 -12.26 11.07 -22.48
C GLY A 143 -12.72 12.42 -21.90
N GLU A 144 -13.11 12.48 -20.64
CA GLU A 144 -13.40 13.72 -19.93
C GLU A 144 -12.09 14.40 -19.56
N LYS A 145 -11.91 15.64 -20.02
CA LYS A 145 -10.79 16.48 -19.57
C LYS A 145 -10.95 16.68 -18.05
N THR A 146 -9.95 16.28 -17.27
CA THR A 146 -9.87 16.59 -15.85
C THR A 146 -9.97 18.11 -15.67
N LEU A 147 -10.94 18.55 -14.93
CA LEU A 147 -11.05 19.93 -14.43
C LEU A 147 -9.91 20.23 -13.49
#